data_7bc0a567fec0d59bad72dcf2c399522f
#
_entry.id   7bc0a567fec0d59bad72dcf2c399522f
#
_cell.length_a   1.000
_cell.length_b   1.000
_cell.length_c   1.000
_cell.angle_alpha   90.00
_cell.angle_beta   90.00
_cell.angle_gamma   90.00
#
_symmetry.space_group_name_H-M   'P 1'
#
loop_
_entity.id
_entity.type
_entity.pdbx_description
1 polymer ?
#
loop_
_entity_poly.entity_id
_entity_poly.type
_entity_poly.pdbx_seq_one_letter_code
_entity_poly.pdbx_strand_id
1 'polypeptide(L)'
;MSAGITPEPVRGLDNVIALSSAVCRLSAADGRLAYRGYDVRELGEQSTAEETAFLLIEGHLPAAAELRRWQGELKDRQKLSPAALRALKALPAGADPMGALQVALAVAALEQPVPLPPARADALAQGLRLVAATPTIVAAFHRLRTGQKPVLPRKSLGFAANYLAMLTGVLPAAESARAFDTALILRADNELNPSTFAARVTAATGADVFGGVMAGLAALAGPRHGWHTRNVMGVLEEIGQPERVEGWMRERLGQKRKVPGFGHVVYQGEDPRTGLLRGLAEAECQRAGMWPVFRTARELEVVMLRETGQYPIVDFYLAPLYRALGIPTDLFTATFAVSRMSGWVAHILEQYGDEKLLRPRAEYIGPVALEYKPLRKRR
;
A
#
# COMPACT_ATOMS: atom_id res chain seq x y z
N MET A 1 31.41 -14.14 33.17
CA MET A 1 30.13 -13.60 32.72
C MET A 1 30.36 -12.15 32.33
N SER A 2 30.52 -11.85 31.04
CA SER A 2 30.70 -10.47 30.56
C SER A 2 29.37 -9.73 30.80
N ALA A 3 29.43 -8.64 31.56
CA ALA A 3 28.35 -7.69 31.67
C ALA A 3 28.04 -7.15 30.24
N GLY A 4 27.06 -7.76 29.59
CA GLY A 4 26.64 -7.31 28.29
C GLY A 4 26.05 -5.91 28.41
N ILE A 5 26.65 -4.96 27.73
CA ILE A 5 26.05 -3.64 27.50
C ILE A 5 24.67 -3.87 26.92
N THR A 6 23.63 -3.53 27.68
CA THR A 6 22.25 -3.54 27.13
C THR A 6 22.21 -2.39 26.14
N PRO A 7 22.04 -2.63 24.85
CA PRO A 7 22.00 -1.54 23.88
C PRO A 7 20.82 -0.61 24.22
N GLU A 8 21.06 0.71 24.13
CA GLU A 8 19.99 1.69 24.34
C GLU A 8 18.88 1.49 23.30
N PRO A 9 17.61 1.70 23.70
CA PRO A 9 16.48 1.57 22.77
C PRO A 9 16.59 2.59 21.63
N VAL A 10 16.57 2.11 20.38
CA VAL A 10 16.48 2.99 19.22
C VAL A 10 15.02 3.38 19.02
N ARG A 11 14.71 4.66 19.25
CA ARG A 11 13.37 5.19 19.16
C ARG A 11 12.85 5.13 17.72
N GLY A 12 11.71 4.49 17.50
CA GLY A 12 11.11 4.30 16.15
C GLY A 12 11.81 3.24 15.30
N LEU A 13 12.88 2.61 15.78
CA LEU A 13 13.76 1.68 15.04
C LEU A 13 14.40 2.32 13.80
N ASP A 14 14.56 3.64 13.77
CA ASP A 14 15.16 4.35 12.64
C ASP A 14 16.59 3.84 12.39
N ASN A 15 16.89 3.46 11.16
CA ASN A 15 18.17 2.87 10.72
C ASN A 15 18.55 1.53 11.38
N VAL A 16 17.64 0.85 12.05
CA VAL A 16 17.87 -0.51 12.56
C VAL A 16 17.60 -1.51 11.43
N ILE A 17 18.63 -2.29 11.07
CA ILE A 17 18.47 -3.42 10.14
C ILE A 17 17.90 -4.60 10.95
N ALA A 18 16.59 -4.83 10.81
CA ALA A 18 15.90 -5.87 11.57
C ALA A 18 16.01 -7.27 10.93
N LEU A 19 16.24 -7.35 9.63
CA LEU A 19 16.32 -8.60 8.87
C LEU A 19 16.98 -8.36 7.50
N SER A 20 17.34 -9.44 6.81
CA SER A 20 17.77 -9.41 5.41
C SER A 20 16.59 -9.70 4.48
N SER A 21 16.55 -9.06 3.33
CA SER A 21 15.52 -9.29 2.31
C SER A 21 16.08 -9.12 0.90
N ALA A 22 15.66 -9.98 -0.01
CA ALA A 22 15.93 -9.87 -1.44
C ALA A 22 14.74 -9.34 -2.25
N VAL A 23 13.63 -8.94 -1.59
CA VAL A 23 12.41 -8.48 -2.29
C VAL A 23 12.57 -7.07 -2.83
N CYS A 24 13.04 -6.16 -2.00
CA CYS A 24 13.08 -4.73 -2.34
C CYS A 24 14.34 -4.08 -1.76
N ARG A 25 15.03 -3.30 -2.58
CA ARG A 25 16.14 -2.44 -2.16
C ARG A 25 15.73 -0.99 -2.22
N LEU A 26 15.79 -0.32 -1.08
CA LEU A 26 15.62 1.12 -0.93
C LEU A 26 16.98 1.73 -0.58
N SER A 27 17.51 2.60 -1.41
CA SER A 27 18.85 3.16 -1.21
C SER A 27 18.81 4.68 -1.15
N ALA A 28 19.25 5.23 0.00
CA ALA A 28 19.42 6.67 0.17
C ALA A 28 20.61 7.21 -0.64
N ALA A 29 21.67 6.40 -0.77
CA ALA A 29 22.93 6.85 -1.36
C ALA A 29 22.84 7.13 -2.86
N ASP A 30 22.06 6.34 -3.59
CA ASP A 30 21.87 6.46 -5.04
C ASP A 30 20.45 6.88 -5.44
N GLY A 31 19.58 7.16 -4.47
CA GLY A 31 18.20 7.60 -4.72
C GLY A 31 17.36 6.56 -5.48
N ARG A 32 17.65 5.26 -5.32
CA ARG A 32 17.03 4.19 -6.09
C ARG A 32 16.08 3.34 -5.25
N LEU A 33 15.03 2.90 -5.92
CA LEU A 33 14.13 1.83 -5.46
C LEU A 33 14.18 0.72 -6.51
N ALA A 34 14.45 -0.52 -6.06
CA ALA A 34 14.52 -1.67 -6.96
C ALA A 34 13.74 -2.85 -6.38
N TYR A 35 12.98 -3.55 -7.23
CA TYR A 35 12.30 -4.81 -6.90
C TYR A 35 13.10 -5.96 -7.49
N ARG A 36 13.56 -6.89 -6.65
CA ARG A 36 14.39 -8.04 -7.09
C ARG A 36 15.56 -7.64 -7.99
N GLY A 37 16.12 -6.43 -7.77
CA GLY A 37 17.25 -5.90 -8.53
C GLY A 37 16.88 -5.04 -9.75
N TYR A 38 15.62 -4.98 -10.17
CA TYR A 38 15.14 -4.16 -11.28
C TYR A 38 14.70 -2.77 -10.79
N ASP A 39 15.15 -1.72 -11.47
CA ASP A 39 14.77 -0.34 -11.13
C ASP A 39 13.25 -0.15 -11.29
N VAL A 40 12.64 0.46 -10.26
CA VAL A 40 11.17 0.64 -10.23
C VAL A 40 10.66 1.54 -11.37
N ARG A 41 11.48 2.45 -11.89
CA ARG A 41 11.11 3.32 -13.02
C ARG A 41 11.03 2.51 -14.30
N GLU A 42 12.02 1.65 -14.57
CA GLU A 42 12.01 0.76 -15.73
C GLU A 42 10.81 -0.18 -15.68
N LEU A 43 10.52 -0.76 -14.51
CA LEU A 43 9.31 -1.57 -14.30
C LEU A 43 8.04 -0.75 -14.56
N GLY A 44 7.97 0.47 -14.03
CA GLY A 44 6.83 1.38 -14.23
C GLY A 44 6.60 1.74 -15.69
N GLU A 45 7.65 1.87 -16.49
CA GLU A 45 7.58 2.23 -17.90
C GLU A 45 7.31 1.03 -18.82
N GLN A 46 7.84 -0.16 -18.50
CA GLN A 46 7.91 -1.28 -19.44
C GLN A 46 7.11 -2.51 -18.99
N SER A 47 6.90 -2.71 -17.68
CA SER A 47 6.22 -3.88 -17.15
C SER A 47 4.70 -3.66 -16.97
N THR A 48 4.00 -4.70 -16.50
CA THR A 48 2.61 -4.66 -16.06
C THR A 48 2.53 -4.98 -14.56
N ALA A 49 1.42 -4.63 -13.92
CA ALA A 49 1.20 -4.96 -12.51
C ALA A 49 1.23 -6.48 -12.27
N GLU A 50 0.70 -7.27 -13.21
CA GLU A 50 0.74 -8.74 -13.12
C GLU A 50 2.17 -9.28 -13.25
N GLU A 51 2.98 -8.76 -14.17
CA GLU A 51 4.38 -9.15 -14.34
C GLU A 51 5.22 -8.75 -13.14
N THR A 52 5.04 -7.52 -12.63
CA THR A 52 5.72 -7.04 -11.42
C THR A 52 5.31 -7.86 -10.18
N ALA A 53 4.04 -8.25 -10.05
CA ALA A 53 3.59 -9.14 -8.98
C ALA A 53 4.27 -10.52 -9.07
N PHE A 54 4.40 -11.08 -10.28
CA PHE A 54 5.16 -12.31 -10.51
C PHE A 54 6.62 -12.13 -10.07
N LEU A 55 7.30 -11.09 -10.56
CA LEU A 55 8.69 -10.78 -10.20
C LEU A 55 8.90 -10.73 -8.68
N LEU A 56 8.04 -10.00 -7.97
CA LEU A 56 8.14 -9.87 -6.51
C LEU A 56 7.99 -11.23 -5.81
N ILE A 57 7.02 -12.03 -6.21
CA ILE A 57 6.62 -13.28 -5.54
C ILE A 57 7.54 -14.43 -5.93
N GLU A 58 7.86 -14.61 -7.21
CA GLU A 58 8.69 -15.73 -7.71
C GLU A 58 10.18 -15.39 -7.78
N GLY A 59 10.56 -14.09 -7.73
CA GLY A 59 11.94 -13.64 -7.62
C GLY A 59 12.67 -13.44 -8.95
N HIS A 60 12.02 -13.63 -10.09
CA HIS A 60 12.58 -13.43 -11.43
C HIS A 60 11.52 -12.89 -12.39
N LEU A 61 11.93 -12.32 -13.52
CA LEU A 61 11.01 -11.91 -14.58
C LEU A 61 10.46 -13.17 -15.29
N PRO A 62 9.14 -13.22 -15.56
CA PRO A 62 8.54 -14.39 -16.20
C PRO A 62 8.90 -14.48 -17.68
N ALA A 63 9.12 -15.70 -18.18
CA ALA A 63 9.03 -15.97 -19.60
C ALA A 63 7.56 -15.81 -20.08
N ALA A 64 7.36 -15.58 -21.37
CA ALA A 64 6.02 -15.32 -21.92
C ALA A 64 4.98 -16.41 -21.58
N ALA A 65 5.38 -17.68 -21.51
CA ALA A 65 4.50 -18.77 -21.13
C ALA A 65 4.14 -18.74 -19.63
N GLU A 66 5.09 -18.39 -18.77
CA GLU A 66 4.87 -18.23 -17.32
C GLU A 66 3.93 -17.07 -17.03
N LEU A 67 4.14 -15.93 -17.70
CA LEU A 67 3.28 -14.76 -17.54
C LEU A 67 1.83 -15.07 -17.95
N ARG A 68 1.62 -15.75 -19.09
CA ARG A 68 0.27 -16.15 -19.52
C ARG A 68 -0.40 -17.07 -18.50
N ARG A 69 0.32 -18.06 -17.97
CA ARG A 69 -0.21 -18.96 -16.91
C ARG A 69 -0.56 -18.18 -15.66
N TRP A 70 0.34 -17.32 -15.18
CA TRP A 70 0.15 -16.46 -14.02
C TRP A 70 -1.07 -15.56 -14.16
N GLN A 71 -1.20 -14.87 -15.30
CA GLN A 71 -2.38 -14.05 -15.60
C GLN A 71 -3.68 -14.86 -15.60
N GLY A 72 -3.64 -16.08 -16.13
CA GLY A 72 -4.76 -17.02 -16.09
C GLY A 72 -5.16 -17.36 -14.65
N GLU A 73 -4.19 -17.69 -13.83
CA GLU A 73 -4.41 -18.02 -12.41
C GLU A 73 -4.98 -16.84 -11.61
N LEU A 74 -4.49 -15.62 -11.84
CA LEU A 74 -5.06 -14.42 -11.21
C LEU A 74 -6.51 -14.22 -11.65
N LYS A 75 -6.80 -14.30 -12.95
CA LYS A 75 -8.16 -14.11 -13.52
C LYS A 75 -9.17 -15.11 -12.95
N ASP A 76 -8.76 -16.37 -12.75
CA ASP A 76 -9.64 -17.40 -12.19
C ASP A 76 -9.97 -17.18 -10.70
N ARG A 77 -9.12 -16.45 -9.98
CA ARG A 77 -9.27 -16.15 -8.54
C ARG A 77 -9.88 -14.78 -8.23
N GLN A 78 -10.20 -13.96 -9.24
CA GLN A 78 -10.77 -12.61 -9.04
C GLN A 78 -12.20 -12.61 -8.50
N LYS A 79 -12.97 -13.65 -8.75
CA LYS A 79 -14.39 -13.70 -8.38
C LYS A 79 -14.55 -13.87 -6.88
N LEU A 80 -15.38 -13.02 -6.27
CA LEU A 80 -15.73 -13.13 -4.86
C LEU A 80 -16.61 -14.35 -4.61
N SER A 81 -16.41 -14.99 -3.46
CA SER A 81 -17.32 -16.01 -2.98
C SER A 81 -18.69 -15.42 -2.59
N PRO A 82 -19.75 -16.23 -2.62
CA PRO A 82 -21.06 -15.77 -2.14
C PRO A 82 -21.05 -15.32 -0.68
N ALA A 83 -20.19 -15.92 0.18
CA ALA A 83 -20.09 -15.54 1.58
C ALA A 83 -19.40 -14.17 1.74
N ALA A 84 -18.29 -13.94 1.05
CA ALA A 84 -17.61 -12.63 1.05
C ALA A 84 -18.55 -11.53 0.52
N LEU A 85 -19.33 -11.79 -0.53
CA LEU A 85 -20.29 -10.83 -1.06
C LEU A 85 -21.44 -10.55 -0.06
N ARG A 86 -21.94 -11.59 0.66
CA ARG A 86 -22.94 -11.39 1.71
C ARG A 86 -22.38 -10.56 2.86
N ALA A 87 -21.15 -10.84 3.28
CA ALA A 87 -20.49 -10.06 4.32
C ALA A 87 -20.39 -8.57 3.94
N LEU A 88 -19.96 -8.25 2.71
CA LEU A 88 -19.91 -6.87 2.23
C LEU A 88 -21.29 -6.20 2.20
N LYS A 89 -22.36 -6.93 1.79
CA LYS A 89 -23.73 -6.41 1.78
C LYS A 89 -24.29 -6.11 3.17
N ALA A 90 -23.81 -6.82 4.19
CA ALA A 90 -24.25 -6.64 5.57
C ALA A 90 -23.58 -5.42 6.25
N LEU A 91 -22.53 -4.86 5.66
CA LEU A 91 -21.83 -3.69 6.23
C LEU A 91 -22.65 -2.41 6.04
N PRO A 92 -22.61 -1.49 7.02
CA PRO A 92 -23.24 -0.17 6.86
C PRO A 92 -22.59 0.59 5.71
N ALA A 93 -23.37 1.41 4.99
CA ALA A 93 -22.87 2.21 3.85
C ALA A 93 -21.72 3.17 4.24
N GLY A 94 -21.71 3.63 5.49
CA GLY A 94 -20.62 4.47 6.04
C GLY A 94 -19.42 3.71 6.59
N ALA A 95 -19.35 2.37 6.45
CA ALA A 95 -18.21 1.59 6.93
C ALA A 95 -16.91 2.03 6.24
N ASP A 96 -15.82 2.01 7.00
CA ASP A 96 -14.48 2.30 6.48
C ASP A 96 -14.07 1.27 5.41
N PRO A 97 -13.57 1.70 4.22
CA PRO A 97 -13.17 0.79 3.16
C PRO A 97 -12.08 -0.22 3.56
N MET A 98 -11.14 0.15 4.45
CA MET A 98 -10.13 -0.78 4.94
C MET A 98 -10.73 -1.84 5.85
N GLY A 99 -11.68 -1.46 6.72
CA GLY A 99 -12.43 -2.40 7.55
C GLY A 99 -13.27 -3.35 6.70
N ALA A 100 -13.94 -2.85 5.66
CA ALA A 100 -14.69 -3.68 4.73
C ALA A 100 -13.80 -4.69 3.99
N LEU A 101 -12.61 -4.26 3.55
CA LEU A 101 -11.63 -5.14 2.94
C LEU A 101 -11.19 -6.26 3.90
N GLN A 102 -10.87 -5.92 5.15
CA GLN A 102 -10.48 -6.88 6.17
C GLN A 102 -11.58 -7.92 6.45
N VAL A 103 -12.84 -7.50 6.58
CA VAL A 103 -13.97 -8.41 6.79
C VAL A 103 -14.12 -9.39 5.63
N ALA A 104 -14.09 -8.92 4.38
CA ALA A 104 -14.24 -9.79 3.22
C ALA A 104 -13.08 -10.79 3.07
N LEU A 105 -11.85 -10.35 3.35
CA LEU A 105 -10.67 -11.22 3.33
C LEU A 105 -10.72 -12.25 4.47
N ALA A 106 -11.14 -11.86 5.68
CA ALA A 106 -11.31 -12.81 6.79
C ALA A 106 -12.31 -13.92 6.45
N VAL A 107 -13.43 -13.58 5.82
CA VAL A 107 -14.39 -14.59 5.31
C VAL A 107 -13.74 -15.51 4.29
N ALA A 108 -12.99 -14.94 3.32
CA ALA A 108 -12.31 -15.73 2.29
C ALA A 108 -11.24 -16.68 2.88
N ALA A 109 -10.56 -16.28 3.96
CA ALA A 109 -9.62 -17.12 4.69
C ALA A 109 -10.30 -18.35 5.32
N LEU A 110 -11.45 -18.14 5.97
CA LEU A 110 -12.20 -19.20 6.62
C LEU A 110 -12.80 -20.23 5.63
N GLU A 111 -13.04 -19.83 4.39
CA GLU A 111 -13.53 -20.73 3.34
C GLU A 111 -12.45 -21.72 2.83
N GLN A 112 -11.18 -21.44 3.06
CA GLN A 112 -10.07 -22.25 2.53
C GLN A 112 -8.91 -22.28 3.55
N PRO A 113 -9.12 -22.94 4.70
CA PRO A 113 -8.07 -23.11 5.71
C PRO A 113 -6.92 -23.95 5.16
N VAL A 114 -5.70 -23.66 5.58
CA VAL A 114 -4.50 -24.43 5.29
C VAL A 114 -3.87 -24.94 6.59
N PRO A 115 -3.09 -26.03 6.55
CA PRO A 115 -2.28 -26.46 7.69
C PRO A 115 -1.28 -25.36 8.12
N LEU A 116 -0.93 -25.33 9.41
CA LEU A 116 0.05 -24.39 9.96
C LEU A 116 1.26 -25.13 10.51
N PRO A 117 2.51 -24.70 10.20
CA PRO A 117 2.82 -23.66 9.21
C PRO A 117 2.47 -24.12 7.79
N PRO A 118 2.15 -23.20 6.87
CA PRO A 118 1.72 -23.58 5.53
C PRO A 118 2.90 -24.09 4.69
N ALA A 119 2.65 -25.11 3.87
CA ALA A 119 3.59 -25.50 2.83
C ALA A 119 3.69 -24.38 1.78
N ARG A 120 4.86 -24.27 1.09
CA ARG A 120 5.08 -23.21 0.09
C ARG A 120 3.98 -23.15 -0.99
N ALA A 121 3.50 -24.30 -1.46
CA ALA A 121 2.45 -24.36 -2.48
C ALA A 121 1.12 -23.79 -1.97
N ASP A 122 0.73 -24.09 -0.74
CA ASP A 122 -0.48 -23.58 -0.10
C ASP A 122 -0.36 -22.08 0.17
N ALA A 123 0.78 -21.65 0.67
CA ALA A 123 1.08 -20.23 0.90
C ALA A 123 1.03 -19.42 -0.39
N LEU A 124 1.62 -19.92 -1.49
CA LEU A 124 1.55 -19.30 -2.81
C LEU A 124 0.11 -19.22 -3.32
N ALA A 125 -0.66 -20.30 -3.21
CA ALA A 125 -2.06 -20.33 -3.63
C ALA A 125 -2.92 -19.33 -2.85
N GLN A 126 -2.70 -19.18 -1.54
CA GLN A 126 -3.33 -18.13 -0.71
C GLN A 126 -2.91 -16.73 -1.16
N GLY A 127 -1.61 -16.50 -1.38
CA GLY A 127 -1.06 -15.22 -1.85
C GLY A 127 -1.68 -14.78 -3.18
N LEU A 128 -1.76 -15.68 -4.16
CA LEU A 128 -2.39 -15.41 -5.46
C LEU A 128 -3.86 -15.04 -5.32
N ARG A 129 -4.58 -15.71 -4.41
CA ARG A 129 -5.99 -15.38 -4.14
C ARG A 129 -6.12 -13.98 -3.55
N LEU A 130 -5.27 -13.61 -2.62
CA LEU A 130 -5.27 -12.28 -2.00
C LEU A 130 -4.97 -11.19 -3.04
N VAL A 131 -3.95 -11.37 -3.88
CA VAL A 131 -3.63 -10.44 -4.98
C VAL A 131 -4.83 -10.28 -5.92
N ALA A 132 -5.44 -11.40 -6.33
CA ALA A 132 -6.53 -11.40 -7.30
C ALA A 132 -7.86 -10.85 -6.76
N ALA A 133 -8.22 -11.20 -5.50
CA ALA A 133 -9.52 -10.86 -4.92
C ALA A 133 -9.60 -9.41 -4.38
N THR A 134 -8.47 -8.84 -3.92
CA THR A 134 -8.44 -7.52 -3.27
C THR A 134 -9.07 -6.42 -4.13
N PRO A 135 -8.74 -6.24 -5.43
CA PRO A 135 -9.37 -5.22 -6.26
C PRO A 135 -10.87 -5.42 -6.41
N THR A 136 -11.32 -6.67 -6.52
CA THR A 136 -12.75 -6.99 -6.63
C THR A 136 -13.51 -6.67 -5.35
N ILE A 137 -12.91 -6.94 -4.18
CA ILE A 137 -13.49 -6.60 -2.87
C ILE A 137 -13.68 -5.08 -2.75
N VAL A 138 -12.61 -4.31 -3.01
CA VAL A 138 -12.65 -2.84 -2.90
C VAL A 138 -13.70 -2.24 -3.83
N ALA A 139 -13.70 -2.67 -5.09
CA ALA A 139 -14.68 -2.19 -6.07
C ALA A 139 -16.11 -2.60 -5.72
N ALA A 140 -16.33 -3.86 -5.30
CA ALA A 140 -17.66 -4.35 -4.91
C ALA A 140 -18.21 -3.61 -3.69
N PHE A 141 -17.38 -3.38 -2.67
CA PHE A 141 -17.79 -2.61 -1.49
C PHE A 141 -18.18 -1.19 -1.88
N HIS A 142 -17.36 -0.49 -2.69
CA HIS A 142 -17.68 0.86 -3.14
C HIS A 142 -19.03 0.92 -3.86
N ARG A 143 -19.26 0.02 -4.78
CA ARG A 143 -20.53 0.00 -5.52
C ARG A 143 -21.73 -0.31 -4.62
N LEU A 144 -21.59 -1.26 -3.71
CA LEU A 144 -22.66 -1.61 -2.75
C LEU A 144 -23.02 -0.43 -1.84
N ARG A 145 -22.03 0.25 -1.25
CA ARG A 145 -22.29 1.39 -0.36
C ARG A 145 -22.89 2.61 -1.08
N THR A 146 -22.70 2.70 -2.39
CA THR A 146 -23.32 3.74 -3.25
C THR A 146 -24.63 3.28 -3.89
N GLY A 147 -25.21 2.15 -3.45
CA GLY A 147 -26.50 1.64 -3.96
C GLY A 147 -26.41 0.99 -5.34
N GLN A 148 -25.19 0.71 -5.83
CA GLN A 148 -24.98 0.14 -7.16
C GLN A 148 -24.70 -1.37 -7.09
N LYS A 149 -25.03 -2.09 -8.17
CA LYS A 149 -24.67 -3.51 -8.28
C LYS A 149 -23.18 -3.67 -8.52
N PRO A 150 -22.46 -4.60 -7.83
CA PRO A 150 -21.09 -4.94 -8.15
C PRO A 150 -20.93 -5.33 -9.62
N VAL A 151 -19.86 -4.84 -10.24
CA VAL A 151 -19.45 -5.26 -11.60
C VAL A 151 -18.51 -6.45 -11.46
N LEU A 152 -18.77 -7.48 -12.25
CA LEU A 152 -17.92 -8.69 -12.26
C LEU A 152 -16.62 -8.44 -13.03
N PRO A 153 -15.51 -9.06 -12.62
CA PRO A 153 -14.26 -9.01 -13.36
C PRO A 153 -14.41 -9.63 -14.74
N ARG A 154 -13.76 -9.04 -15.74
CA ARG A 154 -13.77 -9.52 -17.13
C ARG A 154 -12.43 -10.16 -17.47
N LYS A 155 -12.45 -11.43 -17.91
CA LYS A 155 -11.23 -12.17 -18.26
C LYS A 155 -10.44 -11.56 -19.44
N SER A 156 -11.10 -10.72 -20.27
CA SER A 156 -10.47 -10.02 -21.40
C SER A 156 -9.65 -8.80 -20.99
N LEU A 157 -9.80 -8.30 -19.75
CA LEU A 157 -9.08 -7.12 -19.26
C LEU A 157 -7.84 -7.52 -18.45
N GLY A 158 -6.81 -6.67 -18.50
CA GLY A 158 -5.69 -6.70 -17.55
C GLY A 158 -6.12 -6.22 -16.16
N PHE A 159 -5.26 -6.43 -15.18
CA PHE A 159 -5.54 -6.21 -13.77
C PHE A 159 -5.99 -4.76 -13.48
N ALA A 160 -5.23 -3.77 -13.94
CA ALA A 160 -5.53 -2.35 -13.72
C ALA A 160 -6.85 -1.92 -14.41
N ALA A 161 -7.02 -2.28 -15.68
CA ALA A 161 -8.24 -1.97 -16.43
C ALA A 161 -9.48 -2.60 -15.77
N ASN A 162 -9.33 -3.83 -15.26
CA ASN A 162 -10.40 -4.55 -14.58
C ASN A 162 -10.81 -3.86 -13.27
N TYR A 163 -9.84 -3.43 -12.46
CA TYR A 163 -10.14 -2.68 -11.22
C TYR A 163 -10.92 -1.41 -11.52
N LEU A 164 -10.45 -0.57 -12.46
CA LEU A 164 -11.13 0.68 -12.80
C LEU A 164 -12.54 0.41 -13.36
N ALA A 165 -12.69 -0.59 -14.24
CA ALA A 165 -13.99 -0.96 -14.78
C ALA A 165 -14.96 -1.48 -13.70
N MET A 166 -14.47 -2.28 -12.75
CA MET A 166 -15.30 -2.77 -11.63
C MET A 166 -15.71 -1.63 -10.67
N LEU A 167 -14.80 -0.69 -10.44
CA LEU A 167 -15.02 0.43 -9.52
C LEU A 167 -16.01 1.44 -10.10
N THR A 168 -15.74 1.92 -11.32
CA THR A 168 -16.52 3.00 -11.96
C THR A 168 -17.77 2.50 -12.68
N GLY A 169 -17.78 1.24 -13.11
CA GLY A 169 -18.81 0.67 -13.98
C GLY A 169 -18.61 0.95 -15.47
N VAL A 170 -17.55 1.69 -15.83
CA VAL A 170 -17.22 2.09 -17.20
C VAL A 170 -15.85 1.53 -17.59
N LEU A 171 -15.68 1.11 -18.84
CA LEU A 171 -14.39 0.70 -19.36
C LEU A 171 -13.45 1.93 -19.41
N PRO A 172 -12.25 1.84 -18.79
CA PRO A 172 -11.29 2.93 -18.87
C PRO A 172 -10.72 3.05 -20.31
N ALA A 173 -10.26 4.23 -20.68
CA ALA A 173 -9.40 4.40 -21.84
C ALA A 173 -8.09 3.60 -21.64
N ALA A 174 -7.45 3.19 -22.72
CA ALA A 174 -6.22 2.40 -22.66
C ALA A 174 -5.10 3.13 -21.89
N GLU A 175 -4.99 4.44 -22.09
CA GLU A 175 -4.03 5.31 -21.42
C GLU A 175 -4.32 5.40 -19.91
N SER A 176 -5.57 5.56 -19.51
CA SER A 176 -5.97 5.59 -18.10
C SER A 176 -5.72 4.24 -17.41
N ALA A 177 -5.98 3.13 -18.11
CA ALA A 177 -5.64 1.79 -17.62
C ALA A 177 -4.12 1.64 -17.45
N ARG A 178 -3.32 2.11 -18.40
CA ARG A 178 -1.86 2.09 -18.31
C ARG A 178 -1.34 3.00 -17.21
N ALA A 179 -1.88 4.20 -17.04
CA ALA A 179 -1.51 5.12 -15.97
C ALA A 179 -1.76 4.49 -14.59
N PHE A 180 -2.89 3.81 -14.41
CA PHE A 180 -3.18 3.11 -13.17
C PHE A 180 -2.29 1.88 -12.98
N ASP A 181 -1.99 1.14 -14.04
CA ASP A 181 -1.08 -0.02 -14.01
C ASP A 181 0.33 0.40 -13.52
N THR A 182 0.87 1.48 -14.08
CA THR A 182 2.12 2.09 -13.61
C THR A 182 2.03 2.51 -12.13
N ALA A 183 0.93 3.13 -11.71
CA ALA A 183 0.74 3.53 -10.32
C ALA A 183 0.74 2.31 -9.36
N LEU A 184 0.16 1.18 -9.77
CA LEU A 184 0.20 -0.07 -9.03
C LEU A 184 1.63 -0.60 -8.89
N ILE A 185 2.41 -0.60 -9.98
CA ILE A 185 3.81 -1.03 -9.99
C ILE A 185 4.65 -0.19 -9.04
N LEU A 186 4.59 1.14 -9.17
CA LEU A 186 5.40 2.06 -8.39
C LEU A 186 5.13 2.01 -6.88
N ARG A 187 4.01 1.38 -6.48
CA ARG A 187 3.60 1.26 -5.08
C ARG A 187 3.54 -0.18 -4.57
N ALA A 188 3.96 -1.16 -5.40
CA ALA A 188 3.86 -2.57 -5.07
C ALA A 188 4.68 -2.96 -3.83
N ASP A 189 5.86 -2.34 -3.64
CA ASP A 189 6.67 -2.55 -2.45
C ASP A 189 7.43 -1.27 -2.03
N ASN A 190 7.99 -1.27 -0.83
CA ASN A 190 8.82 -0.21 -0.29
C ASN A 190 9.59 -0.70 0.95
N GLU A 191 10.35 -1.78 0.78
CA GLU A 191 11.17 -2.39 1.81
C GLU A 191 10.38 -2.73 3.09
N LEU A 192 11.01 -2.63 4.26
CA LEU A 192 10.44 -2.99 5.57
C LEU A 192 9.66 -1.82 6.19
N ASN A 193 8.70 -1.26 5.45
CA ASN A 193 7.77 -0.25 5.99
C ASN A 193 6.87 -0.86 7.09
N PRO A 194 6.13 -0.03 7.87
CA PRO A 194 5.36 -0.53 9.02
C PRO A 194 4.40 -1.68 8.72
N SER A 195 3.72 -1.67 7.58
CA SER A 195 2.79 -2.76 7.21
C SER A 195 3.51 -4.02 6.77
N THR A 196 4.61 -3.89 6.04
CA THR A 196 5.45 -5.04 5.66
C THR A 196 6.11 -5.67 6.89
N PHE A 197 6.57 -4.84 7.84
CA PHE A 197 7.14 -5.34 9.11
C PHE A 197 6.09 -6.10 9.93
N ALA A 198 4.88 -5.57 10.07
CA ALA A 198 3.79 -6.25 10.77
C ALA A 198 3.43 -7.60 10.10
N ALA A 199 3.39 -7.65 8.77
CA ALA A 199 3.15 -8.88 8.01
C ALA A 199 4.26 -9.93 8.26
N ARG A 200 5.53 -9.51 8.24
CA ARG A 200 6.67 -10.41 8.49
C ARG A 200 6.74 -10.90 9.93
N VAL A 201 6.47 -10.04 10.92
CA VAL A 201 6.37 -10.46 12.33
C VAL A 201 5.31 -11.54 12.50
N THR A 202 4.16 -11.38 11.87
CA THR A 202 3.09 -12.38 11.92
C THR A 202 3.49 -13.67 11.19
N ALA A 203 4.06 -13.58 10.00
CA ALA A 203 4.54 -14.76 9.25
C ALA A 203 5.63 -15.53 10.01
N ALA A 204 6.53 -14.83 10.72
CA ALA A 204 7.58 -15.43 11.55
C ALA A 204 7.05 -16.30 12.71
N THR A 205 5.78 -16.16 13.07
CA THR A 205 5.13 -17.04 14.06
C THR A 205 4.61 -18.36 13.48
N GLY A 206 4.73 -18.58 12.17
CA GLY A 206 4.13 -19.70 11.45
C GLY A 206 2.66 -19.52 11.09
N ALA A 207 2.10 -18.31 11.26
CA ALA A 207 0.77 -17.96 10.76
C ALA A 207 0.72 -18.05 9.21
N ASP A 208 -0.47 -18.27 8.65
CA ASP A 208 -0.65 -18.33 7.21
C ASP A 208 -0.55 -16.94 6.52
N VAL A 209 -0.60 -16.94 5.20
CA VAL A 209 -0.47 -15.71 4.39
C VAL A 209 -1.62 -14.73 4.69
N PHE A 210 -2.83 -15.22 4.94
CA PHE A 210 -3.95 -14.37 5.35
C PHE A 210 -3.66 -13.65 6.66
N GLY A 211 -3.16 -14.36 7.67
CA GLY A 211 -2.79 -13.76 8.95
C GLY A 211 -1.75 -12.67 8.80
N GLY A 212 -0.69 -12.93 8.02
CA GLY A 212 0.34 -11.95 7.70
C GLY A 212 -0.20 -10.71 6.99
N VAL A 213 -1.04 -10.91 5.97
CA VAL A 213 -1.68 -9.82 5.23
C VAL A 213 -2.66 -9.04 6.10
N MET A 214 -3.43 -9.68 6.96
CA MET A 214 -4.34 -8.98 7.88
C MET A 214 -3.59 -8.06 8.84
N ALA A 215 -2.43 -8.46 9.34
CA ALA A 215 -1.56 -7.61 10.15
C ALA A 215 -1.03 -6.42 9.33
N GLY A 216 -0.60 -6.66 8.08
CA GLY A 216 -0.21 -5.61 7.14
C GLY A 216 -1.32 -4.60 6.86
N LEU A 217 -2.54 -5.07 6.61
CA LEU A 217 -3.73 -4.22 6.39
C LEU A 217 -4.07 -3.40 7.63
N ALA A 218 -4.02 -3.98 8.82
CA ALA A 218 -4.27 -3.26 10.07
C ALA A 218 -3.26 -2.12 10.29
N ALA A 219 -1.98 -2.38 10.03
CA ALA A 219 -0.95 -1.35 10.09
C ALA A 219 -1.13 -0.28 9.00
N LEU A 220 -1.52 -0.68 7.77
CA LEU A 220 -1.77 0.25 6.67
C LEU A 220 -2.98 1.16 6.93
N ALA A 221 -4.01 0.68 7.62
CA ALA A 221 -5.18 1.47 7.97
C ALA A 221 -4.86 2.65 8.90
N GLY A 222 -3.69 2.62 9.57
CA GLY A 222 -3.25 3.68 10.49
C GLY A 222 -2.95 5.00 9.78
N PRO A 223 -3.34 6.17 10.38
CA PRO A 223 -3.20 7.48 9.75
C PRO A 223 -1.75 7.90 9.51
N ARG A 224 -0.80 7.35 10.27
CA ARG A 224 0.64 7.63 10.10
C ARG A 224 1.30 6.83 8.98
N HIS A 225 0.56 5.91 8.32
CA HIS A 225 1.08 5.06 7.26
C HIS A 225 0.23 5.12 5.98
N GLY A 226 -1.05 4.75 6.01
CA GLY A 226 -1.85 4.61 4.79
C GLY A 226 -2.58 5.87 4.30
N TRP A 227 -2.59 6.97 5.09
CA TRP A 227 -3.41 8.14 4.77
C TRP A 227 -2.68 9.24 3.98
N HIS A 228 -1.41 9.05 3.63
CA HIS A 228 -0.61 10.11 3.00
C HIS A 228 -1.25 10.63 1.71
N THR A 229 -1.60 9.77 0.77
CA THR A 229 -2.23 10.16 -0.51
C THR A 229 -3.58 10.87 -0.29
N ARG A 230 -4.41 10.36 0.65
CA ARG A 230 -5.68 10.98 1.03
C ARG A 230 -5.47 12.39 1.61
N ASN A 231 -4.49 12.55 2.49
CA ASN A 231 -4.17 13.83 3.10
C ASN A 231 -3.68 14.85 2.07
N VAL A 232 -2.89 14.41 1.07
CA VAL A 232 -2.48 15.27 -0.06
C VAL A 232 -3.71 15.76 -0.81
N MET A 233 -4.65 14.87 -1.15
CA MET A 233 -5.86 15.30 -1.88
C MET A 233 -6.67 16.31 -1.07
N GLY A 234 -6.83 16.10 0.25
CA GLY A 234 -7.47 17.06 1.14
C GLY A 234 -6.81 18.44 1.13
N VAL A 235 -5.47 18.49 1.10
CA VAL A 235 -4.73 19.77 0.97
C VAL A 235 -4.99 20.42 -0.39
N LEU A 236 -4.97 19.67 -1.48
CA LEU A 236 -5.24 20.22 -2.82
C LEU A 236 -6.67 20.76 -2.93
N GLU A 237 -7.65 20.09 -2.31
CA GLU A 237 -9.04 20.53 -2.24
C GLU A 237 -9.20 21.78 -1.33
N GLU A 238 -8.47 21.85 -0.21
CA GLU A 238 -8.44 23.01 0.70
C GLU A 238 -7.87 24.26 0.00
N ILE A 239 -6.77 24.11 -0.74
CA ILE A 239 -6.17 25.20 -1.52
C ILE A 239 -7.12 25.60 -2.68
N GLY A 240 -7.61 24.64 -3.42
CA GLY A 240 -8.60 24.78 -4.50
C GLY A 240 -8.02 25.31 -5.81
N GLN A 241 -7.20 26.37 -5.79
CA GLN A 241 -6.66 27.01 -6.99
C GLN A 241 -5.18 27.37 -6.85
N PRO A 242 -4.40 27.35 -7.94
CA PRO A 242 -2.95 27.61 -7.89
C PRO A 242 -2.58 28.95 -7.26
N GLU A 243 -3.37 29.98 -7.54
CA GLU A 243 -3.14 31.35 -7.08
C GLU A 243 -3.22 31.50 -5.55
N ARG A 244 -3.83 30.53 -4.87
CA ARG A 244 -3.95 30.51 -3.39
C ARG A 244 -2.79 29.81 -2.70
N VAL A 245 -1.93 29.09 -3.42
CA VAL A 245 -0.85 28.27 -2.85
C VAL A 245 0.10 29.10 -1.98
N GLU A 246 0.56 30.23 -2.47
CA GLU A 246 1.49 31.10 -1.74
C GLU A 246 0.93 31.57 -0.39
N GLY A 247 -0.33 32.02 -0.36
CA GLY A 247 -0.99 32.48 0.86
C GLY A 247 -1.19 31.34 1.84
N TRP A 248 -1.67 30.19 1.35
CA TRP A 248 -1.88 29.00 2.15
C TRP A 248 -0.58 28.47 2.76
N MET A 249 0.50 28.42 1.95
CA MET A 249 1.81 27.98 2.42
C MET A 249 2.39 28.89 3.50
N ARG A 250 2.28 30.21 3.32
CA ARG A 250 2.75 31.18 4.34
C ARG A 250 2.05 30.95 5.69
N GLU A 251 0.73 30.76 5.67
CA GLU A 251 -0.03 30.47 6.87
C GLU A 251 0.40 29.13 7.50
N ARG A 252 0.50 28.09 6.67
CA ARG A 252 0.84 26.74 7.12
C ARG A 252 2.21 26.67 7.79
N LEU A 253 3.22 27.29 7.18
CA LEU A 253 4.59 27.38 7.71
C LEU A 253 4.65 28.25 8.96
N GLY A 254 3.93 29.38 9.00
CA GLY A 254 3.81 30.23 10.18
C GLY A 254 3.24 29.49 11.39
N GLN A 255 2.33 28.55 11.18
CA GLN A 255 1.76 27.67 12.21
C GLN A 255 2.65 26.44 12.51
N LYS A 256 3.82 26.29 11.87
CA LYS A 256 4.71 25.13 11.97
C LYS A 256 4.01 23.79 11.66
N ARG A 257 3.00 23.80 10.81
CA ARG A 257 2.25 22.62 10.39
C ARG A 257 2.93 21.94 9.21
N LYS A 258 3.06 20.61 9.26
CA LYS A 258 3.59 19.82 8.14
C LYS A 258 2.65 19.85 6.93
N VAL A 259 3.23 19.84 5.74
CA VAL A 259 2.51 19.69 4.48
C VAL A 259 2.59 18.22 4.05
N PRO A 260 1.45 17.50 3.92
CA PRO A 260 1.45 16.11 3.49
C PRO A 260 2.04 15.95 2.08
N GLY A 261 2.68 14.80 1.85
CA GLY A 261 3.21 14.46 0.51
C GLY A 261 4.63 14.95 0.24
N PHE A 262 5.30 15.54 1.23
CA PHE A 262 6.67 16.04 1.12
C PHE A 262 7.59 15.48 2.20
N GLY A 263 8.87 15.33 1.83
CA GLY A 263 9.91 14.80 2.69
C GLY A 263 9.82 13.28 2.88
N HIS A 264 10.92 12.60 2.65
CA HIS A 264 11.01 11.14 2.80
C HIS A 264 11.98 10.78 3.93
N VAL A 265 11.69 9.71 4.67
CA VAL A 265 12.54 9.26 5.79
C VAL A 265 13.91 8.80 5.29
N VAL A 266 13.98 8.23 4.07
CA VAL A 266 15.21 7.68 3.50
C VAL A 266 15.79 8.58 2.42
N TYR A 267 15.00 9.05 1.43
CA TYR A 267 15.52 9.88 0.34
C TYR A 267 15.78 11.30 0.81
N GLN A 268 16.97 11.81 0.52
CA GLN A 268 17.34 13.22 0.71
C GLN A 268 16.97 14.12 -0.48
N GLY A 269 16.83 13.51 -1.66
CA GLY A 269 16.41 14.14 -2.91
C GLY A 269 15.02 13.72 -3.34
N GLU A 270 14.72 13.86 -4.63
CA GLU A 270 13.45 13.47 -5.22
C GLU A 270 13.23 11.95 -5.11
N ASP A 271 12.04 11.53 -4.71
CA ASP A 271 11.62 10.13 -4.74
C ASP A 271 11.64 9.64 -6.21
N PRO A 272 12.34 8.53 -6.55
CA PRO A 272 12.54 8.10 -7.93
C PRO A 272 11.24 7.83 -8.71
N ARG A 273 10.12 7.67 -8.01
CA ARG A 273 8.80 7.41 -8.59
C ARG A 273 8.06 8.69 -9.00
N THR A 274 8.44 9.84 -8.42
CA THR A 274 7.67 11.08 -8.52
C THR A 274 7.63 11.63 -9.94
N GLY A 275 8.75 11.61 -10.67
CA GLY A 275 8.81 12.13 -12.03
C GLY A 275 7.83 11.45 -12.98
N LEU A 276 7.77 10.11 -12.93
CA LEU A 276 6.84 9.33 -13.75
C LEU A 276 5.38 9.59 -13.34
N LEU A 277 5.08 9.60 -12.03
CA LEU A 277 3.73 9.90 -11.54
C LEU A 277 3.28 11.32 -11.85
N ARG A 278 4.20 12.29 -11.89
CA ARG A 278 3.90 13.67 -12.28
C ARG A 278 3.36 13.74 -13.71
N GLY A 279 4.07 13.10 -14.66
CA GLY A 279 3.62 13.04 -16.06
C GLY A 279 2.28 12.33 -16.24
N LEU A 280 2.05 11.23 -15.52
CA LEU A 280 0.78 10.50 -15.55
C LEU A 280 -0.36 11.32 -14.94
N ALA A 281 -0.12 12.01 -13.82
CA ALA A 281 -1.11 12.88 -13.21
C ALA A 281 -1.47 14.08 -14.11
N GLU A 282 -0.48 14.64 -14.79
CA GLU A 282 -0.69 15.71 -15.78
C GLU A 282 -1.64 15.25 -16.89
N ALA A 283 -1.31 14.16 -17.56
CA ALA A 283 -2.09 13.63 -18.67
C ALA A 283 -3.52 13.25 -18.25
N GLU A 284 -3.68 12.56 -17.12
CA GLU A 284 -5.00 12.12 -16.65
C GLU A 284 -5.85 13.29 -16.13
N CYS A 285 -5.25 14.28 -15.45
CA CYS A 285 -5.98 15.48 -15.04
C CYS A 285 -6.47 16.30 -16.24
N GLN A 286 -5.67 16.38 -17.32
CA GLN A 286 -6.12 17.00 -18.56
C GLN A 286 -7.29 16.23 -19.18
N ARG A 287 -7.19 14.91 -19.28
CA ARG A 287 -8.24 14.02 -19.83
C ARG A 287 -9.54 14.11 -19.05
N ALA A 288 -9.45 14.18 -17.72
CA ALA A 288 -10.59 14.22 -16.81
C ALA A 288 -11.18 15.64 -16.62
N GLY A 289 -10.63 16.68 -17.25
CA GLY A 289 -11.07 18.05 -17.02
C GLY A 289 -10.68 18.61 -15.63
N MET A 290 -9.71 18.00 -14.98
CA MET A 290 -9.23 18.36 -13.62
C MET A 290 -7.91 19.15 -13.66
N TRP A 291 -7.67 19.88 -14.74
CA TRP A 291 -6.45 20.67 -14.93
C TRP A 291 -6.12 21.63 -13.77
N PRO A 292 -7.10 22.32 -13.14
CA PRO A 292 -6.81 23.18 -11.99
C PRO A 292 -6.19 22.44 -10.82
N VAL A 293 -6.62 21.19 -10.55
CA VAL A 293 -6.07 20.35 -9.46
C VAL A 293 -4.60 20.03 -9.71
N PHE A 294 -4.24 19.64 -10.94
CA PHE A 294 -2.85 19.40 -11.31
C PHE A 294 -2.00 20.68 -11.20
N ARG A 295 -2.49 21.82 -11.69
CA ARG A 295 -1.81 23.11 -11.56
C ARG A 295 -1.57 23.49 -10.12
N THR A 296 -2.56 23.29 -9.24
CA THR A 296 -2.42 23.53 -7.79
C THR A 296 -1.33 22.63 -7.19
N ALA A 297 -1.27 21.36 -7.58
CA ALA A 297 -0.21 20.46 -7.14
C ALA A 297 1.17 20.92 -7.63
N ARG A 298 1.30 21.32 -8.90
CA ARG A 298 2.57 21.84 -9.45
C ARG A 298 3.05 23.09 -8.74
N GLU A 299 2.16 24.03 -8.50
CA GLU A 299 2.49 25.25 -7.78
C GLU A 299 2.91 24.96 -6.34
N LEU A 300 2.19 24.03 -5.66
CA LEU A 300 2.54 23.61 -4.31
C LEU A 300 3.92 22.94 -4.24
N GLU A 301 4.27 22.11 -5.24
CA GLU A 301 5.62 21.54 -5.34
C GLU A 301 6.70 22.61 -5.45
N VAL A 302 6.50 23.59 -6.34
CA VAL A 302 7.45 24.69 -6.58
C VAL A 302 7.66 25.51 -5.31
N VAL A 303 6.57 25.89 -4.64
CA VAL A 303 6.62 26.67 -3.41
C VAL A 303 7.26 25.86 -2.26
N MET A 304 6.89 24.58 -2.10
CA MET A 304 7.49 23.72 -1.08
C MET A 304 9.00 23.57 -1.26
N LEU A 305 9.44 23.30 -2.48
CA LEU A 305 10.87 23.16 -2.77
C LEU A 305 11.62 24.47 -2.48
N ARG A 306 11.08 25.61 -2.89
CA ARG A 306 11.65 26.93 -2.64
C ARG A 306 11.75 27.27 -1.14
N GLU A 307 10.67 27.05 -0.39
CA GLU A 307 10.57 27.46 1.01
C GLU A 307 11.22 26.48 2.00
N THR A 308 11.27 25.19 1.67
CA THR A 308 11.68 24.15 2.64
C THR A 308 12.78 23.22 2.13
N GLY A 309 13.08 23.24 0.83
CA GLY A 309 13.98 22.28 0.20
C GLY A 309 13.43 20.84 0.14
N GLN A 310 12.17 20.61 0.51
CA GLN A 310 11.58 19.28 0.55
C GLN A 310 10.98 18.90 -0.81
N TYR A 311 11.34 17.69 -1.26
CA TYR A 311 10.81 17.09 -2.47
C TYR A 311 9.51 16.35 -2.24
N PRO A 312 8.62 16.27 -3.25
CA PRO A 312 7.43 15.43 -3.19
C PRO A 312 7.81 13.95 -3.12
N ILE A 313 7.01 13.19 -2.39
CA ILE A 313 7.09 11.72 -2.33
C ILE A 313 6.03 11.09 -3.23
N VAL A 314 6.11 9.75 -3.40
CA VAL A 314 5.19 8.98 -4.26
C VAL A 314 3.70 9.33 -4.06
N ASP A 315 3.29 9.63 -2.84
CA ASP A 315 1.90 9.94 -2.48
C ASP A 315 1.39 11.24 -3.10
N PHE A 316 2.29 12.18 -3.39
CA PHE A 316 1.92 13.53 -3.81
C PHE A 316 1.18 13.52 -5.15
N TYR A 317 1.78 12.94 -6.19
CA TYR A 317 1.14 12.88 -7.51
C TYR A 317 0.17 11.72 -7.69
N LEU A 318 0.20 10.71 -6.80
CA LEU A 318 -0.86 9.70 -6.77
C LEU A 318 -2.22 10.29 -6.39
N ALA A 319 -2.26 11.36 -5.59
CA ALA A 319 -3.52 11.96 -5.17
C ALA A 319 -4.33 12.54 -6.35
N PRO A 320 -3.80 13.47 -7.15
CA PRO A 320 -4.51 13.97 -8.33
C PRO A 320 -4.71 12.88 -9.40
N LEU A 321 -3.75 11.95 -9.57
CA LEU A 321 -3.89 10.84 -10.51
C LEU A 321 -5.09 9.95 -10.16
N TYR A 322 -5.18 9.46 -8.92
CA TYR A 322 -6.30 8.62 -8.49
C TYR A 322 -7.63 9.34 -8.61
N ARG A 323 -7.67 10.61 -8.26
CA ARG A 323 -8.87 11.43 -8.38
C ARG A 323 -9.32 11.57 -9.84
N ALA A 324 -8.38 11.81 -10.76
CA ALA A 324 -8.64 11.90 -12.21
C ALA A 324 -9.12 10.57 -12.80
N LEU A 325 -8.62 9.45 -12.29
CA LEU A 325 -9.07 8.10 -12.67
C LEU A 325 -10.43 7.71 -12.09
N GLY A 326 -11.11 8.61 -11.39
CA GLY A 326 -12.44 8.37 -10.81
C GLY A 326 -12.42 7.55 -9.51
N ILE A 327 -11.27 7.41 -8.85
CA ILE A 327 -11.17 6.74 -7.55
C ILE A 327 -11.55 7.74 -6.46
N PRO A 328 -12.56 7.47 -5.62
CA PRO A 328 -12.93 8.34 -4.49
C PRO A 328 -11.81 8.46 -3.46
N THR A 329 -11.65 9.64 -2.88
CA THR A 329 -10.54 9.95 -1.96
C THR A 329 -10.50 9.02 -0.73
N ASP A 330 -11.63 8.58 -0.24
CA ASP A 330 -11.73 7.65 0.89
C ASP A 330 -11.34 6.20 0.55
N LEU A 331 -11.25 5.87 -0.75
CA LEU A 331 -10.74 4.58 -1.23
C LEU A 331 -9.21 4.57 -1.45
N PHE A 332 -8.52 5.69 -1.34
CA PHE A 332 -7.09 5.76 -1.66
C PHE A 332 -6.25 4.78 -0.84
N THR A 333 -6.54 4.61 0.45
CA THR A 333 -5.85 3.64 1.30
C THR A 333 -6.17 2.19 0.90
N ALA A 334 -7.41 1.88 0.55
CA ALA A 334 -7.79 0.56 0.06
C ALA A 334 -7.18 0.27 -1.33
N THR A 335 -7.09 1.29 -2.21
CA THR A 335 -6.37 1.19 -3.48
C THR A 335 -4.87 1.00 -3.26
N PHE A 336 -4.30 1.59 -2.23
CA PHE A 336 -2.93 1.31 -1.81
C PHE A 336 -2.77 -0.18 -1.43
N ALA A 337 -3.71 -0.77 -0.69
CA ALA A 337 -3.67 -2.19 -0.37
C ALA A 337 -3.70 -3.07 -1.62
N VAL A 338 -4.47 -2.71 -2.66
CA VAL A 338 -4.46 -3.42 -3.96
C VAL A 338 -3.06 -3.48 -4.55
N SER A 339 -2.33 -2.38 -4.55
CA SER A 339 -0.96 -2.29 -5.04
C SER A 339 0.02 -3.08 -4.17
N ARG A 340 -0.04 -2.92 -2.85
CA ARG A 340 0.91 -3.46 -1.88
C ARG A 340 0.75 -4.96 -1.62
N MET A 341 -0.36 -5.56 -2.05
CA MET A 341 -0.66 -6.96 -1.79
C MET A 341 0.43 -7.92 -2.29
N SER A 342 0.96 -7.68 -3.49
CA SER A 342 2.06 -8.49 -4.06
C SER A 342 3.35 -8.39 -3.24
N GLY A 343 3.69 -7.18 -2.76
CA GLY A 343 4.85 -6.96 -1.90
C GLY A 343 4.70 -7.69 -0.56
N TRP A 344 3.55 -7.58 0.11
CA TRP A 344 3.31 -8.32 1.35
C TRP A 344 3.41 -9.83 1.16
N VAL A 345 2.78 -10.36 0.11
CA VAL A 345 2.87 -11.80 -0.20
C VAL A 345 4.32 -12.22 -0.42
N ALA A 346 5.09 -11.46 -1.19
CA ALA A 346 6.51 -11.75 -1.43
C ALA A 346 7.33 -11.77 -0.13
N HIS A 347 7.13 -10.78 0.74
CA HIS A 347 7.81 -10.69 2.03
C HIS A 347 7.40 -11.81 3.00
N ILE A 348 6.13 -12.21 3.02
CA ILE A 348 5.62 -13.32 3.84
C ILE A 348 6.24 -14.64 3.37
N LEU A 349 6.26 -14.90 2.05
CA LEU A 349 6.86 -16.11 1.49
C LEU A 349 8.37 -16.17 1.73
N GLU A 350 9.06 -15.03 1.67
CA GLU A 350 10.47 -14.94 2.04
C GLU A 350 10.67 -15.24 3.53
N GLN A 351 9.78 -14.75 4.41
CA GLN A 351 9.88 -14.99 5.86
C GLN A 351 9.71 -16.45 6.24
N TYR A 352 8.92 -17.23 5.49
CA TYR A 352 8.81 -18.67 5.71
C TYR A 352 10.11 -19.43 5.41
N GLY A 353 11.01 -18.85 4.60
CA GLY A 353 12.36 -19.39 4.37
C GLY A 353 13.37 -19.05 5.48
N ASP A 354 13.03 -18.09 6.36
CA ASP A 354 13.82 -17.72 7.53
C ASP A 354 13.11 -18.26 8.78
N GLU A 355 13.57 -19.38 9.32
CA GLU A 355 12.92 -20.08 10.44
C GLU A 355 13.00 -19.31 11.79
N LYS A 356 13.53 -18.08 11.81
CA LYS A 356 13.68 -17.29 13.02
C LYS A 356 12.45 -16.44 13.34
N LEU A 357 11.97 -16.55 14.57
CA LEU A 357 10.97 -15.69 15.13
C LEU A 357 11.49 -14.24 15.28
N LEU A 358 10.79 -13.27 14.72
CA LEU A 358 11.05 -11.85 14.92
C LEU A 358 10.52 -11.41 16.30
N ARG A 359 11.42 -11.33 17.28
CA ARG A 359 11.10 -11.02 18.67
C ARG A 359 12.13 -10.08 19.28
N PRO A 360 11.99 -8.76 19.12
CA PRO A 360 12.83 -7.78 19.78
C PRO A 360 12.58 -7.79 21.31
N ARG A 361 13.50 -7.17 22.06
CA ARG A 361 13.34 -6.94 23.51
C ARG A 361 12.86 -5.51 23.74
N ALA A 362 12.28 -5.27 24.93
CA ALA A 362 11.98 -3.94 25.45
C ALA A 362 12.83 -3.64 26.68
N GLU A 363 13.22 -2.39 26.86
CA GLU A 363 13.69 -1.87 28.12
C GLU A 363 12.48 -1.61 29.04
N TYR A 364 12.52 -2.11 30.25
CA TYR A 364 11.47 -1.84 31.22
C TYR A 364 11.81 -0.55 31.99
N ILE A 365 10.98 0.48 31.83
CA ILE A 365 11.12 1.79 32.46
C ILE A 365 10.10 2.04 33.57
N GLY A 366 9.29 1.05 33.90
CA GLY A 366 8.32 1.14 34.99
C GLY A 366 8.95 0.94 36.39
N PRO A 367 8.17 1.10 37.46
CA PRO A 367 8.62 0.87 38.83
C PRO A 367 9.05 -0.59 39.01
N VAL A 368 10.10 -0.81 39.78
CA VAL A 368 10.61 -2.15 40.12
C VAL A 368 10.43 -2.43 41.63
N ALA A 369 10.32 -3.69 41.98
CA ALA A 369 10.28 -4.16 43.38
C ALA A 369 9.16 -3.53 44.23
N LEU A 370 8.00 -3.23 43.62
CA LEU A 370 6.83 -2.77 44.38
C LEU A 370 6.27 -3.90 45.24
N GLU A 371 5.96 -3.57 46.50
CA GLU A 371 5.28 -4.51 47.41
C GLU A 371 3.82 -4.68 47.01
N TYR A 372 3.36 -5.94 46.83
CA TYR A 372 1.96 -6.22 46.58
C TYR A 372 1.12 -5.98 47.85
N LYS A 373 0.19 -5.01 47.76
CA LYS A 373 -0.77 -4.74 48.83
C LYS A 373 -2.12 -5.39 48.50
N PRO A 374 -2.66 -6.28 49.35
CA PRO A 374 -4.01 -6.82 49.17
C PRO A 374 -5.05 -5.71 49.06
N LEU A 375 -6.15 -5.93 48.30
CA LEU A 375 -7.14 -4.90 47.99
C LEU A 375 -7.64 -4.15 49.24
N ARG A 376 -7.91 -4.86 50.34
CA ARG A 376 -8.35 -4.30 51.63
C ARG A 376 -7.33 -3.32 52.28
N LYS A 377 -6.07 -3.35 51.84
CA LYS A 377 -5.00 -2.47 52.33
C LYS A 377 -4.63 -1.34 51.33
N ARG A 378 -5.32 -1.26 50.20
CA ARG A 378 -5.12 -0.20 49.23
C ARG A 378 -6.03 0.96 49.63
N ARG A 379 -5.47 2.16 49.68
CA ARG A 379 -6.22 3.41 49.88
C ARG A 379 -6.52 4.07 48.55
#